data_ebf86dd2a83abb2f5d6035311d9db892
#
_entry.id   ebf86dd2a83abb2f5d6035311d9db892
#
_cell.length_a   1.000
_cell.length_b   1.000
_cell.length_c   1.000
_cell.angle_alpha   90.00
_cell.angle_beta   90.00
_cell.angle_gamma   90.00
#
_symmetry.space_group_name_H-M   'P 1'
#
loop_
_entity.id
_entity.type
_entity.pdbx_description
1 polymer ?
#
loop_
_entity_poly.entity_id
_entity_poly.type
_entity_poly.pdbx_seq_one_letter_code
_entity_poly.pdbx_strand_id
1 'polypeptide(L)'
;MSDLSAFREAVADLMVGDLASQVQALNQMRQVISEFSPFSSEPVDSVQWVPADDVSANDYNPNSVAPPEMELLRLSVMADGYTQPIVTNEEDGQYVVVDGFHRNRVGKECADVQERVKGYLPVVQIRTDRVDRGDRMASTIRHNRARGKHQVDAMSEIVLELKRRNWS
;
A
#
# COMPACT_ATOMS: atom_id res chain seq x y z
N MET A 1 29.27 -4.89 -16.79
CA MET A 1 28.39 -4.37 -15.74
C MET A 1 28.61 -2.87 -15.69
N SER A 2 27.55 -2.07 -15.86
CA SER A 2 27.65 -0.61 -15.71
C SER A 2 28.04 -0.28 -14.26
N ASP A 3 28.95 0.65 -14.10
CA ASP A 3 29.32 1.18 -12.79
C ASP A 3 28.18 2.10 -12.28
N LEU A 4 27.57 1.74 -11.15
CA LEU A 4 26.51 2.51 -10.50
C LEU A 4 27.03 3.37 -9.33
N SER A 5 28.37 3.58 -9.21
CA SER A 5 28.94 4.35 -8.10
C SER A 5 28.45 5.78 -8.08
N ALA A 6 28.49 6.46 -9.21
CA ALA A 6 27.98 7.83 -9.34
C ALA A 6 26.47 7.94 -9.03
N PHE A 7 25.68 6.94 -9.43
CA PHE A 7 24.26 6.90 -9.09
C PHE A 7 24.05 6.72 -7.58
N ARG A 8 24.83 5.88 -6.90
CA ARG A 8 24.76 5.70 -5.44
C ARG A 8 25.12 6.99 -4.69
N GLU A 9 26.15 7.70 -5.13
CA GLU A 9 26.52 9.00 -4.57
C GLU A 9 25.38 10.02 -4.72
N ALA A 10 24.82 10.14 -5.93
CA ALA A 10 23.69 11.04 -6.19
C ALA A 10 22.46 10.69 -5.33
N VAL A 11 22.15 9.40 -5.13
CA VAL A 11 21.08 8.96 -4.23
C VAL A 11 21.39 9.36 -2.78
N ALA A 12 22.62 9.17 -2.31
CA ALA A 12 23.01 9.54 -0.96
C ALA A 12 22.86 11.04 -0.70
N ASP A 13 23.25 11.87 -1.66
CA ASP A 13 23.13 13.31 -1.61
C ASP A 13 21.68 13.82 -1.56
N LEU A 14 20.75 13.07 -2.19
CA LEU A 14 19.33 13.40 -2.20
C LEU A 14 18.60 12.92 -0.94
N MET A 15 19.10 11.87 -0.26
CA MET A 15 18.46 11.25 0.90
C MET A 15 18.86 11.93 2.22
N VAL A 16 18.81 13.25 2.23
CA VAL A 16 19.17 14.10 3.40
C VAL A 16 17.95 14.85 3.94
N GLY A 17 18.07 15.38 5.16
CA GLY A 17 17.01 16.16 5.80
C GLY A 17 16.10 15.31 6.69
N ASP A 18 14.91 15.83 6.97
CA ASP A 18 13.91 15.13 7.77
C ASP A 18 13.23 13.99 6.99
N LEU A 19 12.39 13.21 7.68
CA LEU A 19 11.70 12.08 7.07
C LEU A 19 10.85 12.48 5.85
N ALA A 20 10.16 13.61 5.93
CA ALA A 20 9.29 14.06 4.83
C ALA A 20 10.11 14.39 3.58
N SER A 21 11.24 15.09 3.73
CA SER A 21 12.19 15.39 2.66
C SER A 21 12.77 14.11 2.04
N GLN A 22 13.16 13.15 2.87
CA GLN A 22 13.68 11.86 2.40
C GLN A 22 12.63 11.05 1.64
N VAL A 23 11.37 11.02 2.11
CA VAL A 23 10.27 10.33 1.42
C VAL A 23 9.96 11.01 0.09
N GLN A 24 9.94 12.34 0.05
CA GLN A 24 9.74 13.08 -1.20
C GLN A 24 10.85 12.76 -2.22
N ALA A 25 12.12 12.81 -1.80
CA ALA A 25 13.25 12.48 -2.66
C ALA A 25 13.16 11.02 -3.17
N LEU A 26 12.83 10.06 -2.28
CA LEU A 26 12.63 8.67 -2.65
C LEU A 26 11.55 8.49 -3.72
N ASN A 27 10.40 9.15 -3.55
CA ASN A 27 9.30 9.09 -4.50
C ASN A 27 9.69 9.69 -5.85
N GLN A 28 10.37 10.84 -5.87
CA GLN A 28 10.86 11.47 -7.09
C GLN A 28 11.85 10.57 -7.83
N MET A 29 12.82 9.97 -7.11
CA MET A 29 13.76 9.03 -7.74
C MET A 29 13.05 7.82 -8.36
N ARG A 30 12.03 7.27 -7.70
CA ARG A 30 11.22 6.16 -8.24
C ARG A 30 10.47 6.56 -9.51
N GLN A 31 9.92 7.77 -9.55
CA GLN A 31 9.27 8.30 -10.75
C GLN A 31 10.27 8.42 -11.91
N VAL A 32 11.44 9.02 -11.68
CA VAL A 32 12.49 9.13 -12.70
C VAL A 32 12.93 7.74 -13.19
N ILE A 33 13.14 6.78 -12.29
CA ILE A 33 13.52 5.41 -12.70
C ILE A 33 12.40 4.76 -13.53
N SER A 34 11.14 4.96 -13.16
CA SER A 34 9.98 4.41 -13.88
C SER A 34 9.87 4.96 -15.32
N GLU A 35 10.31 6.20 -15.60
CA GLU A 35 10.33 6.77 -16.95
C GLU A 35 11.19 5.95 -17.93
N PHE A 36 12.22 5.27 -17.42
CA PHE A 36 13.12 4.43 -18.20
C PHE A 36 12.77 2.93 -18.11
N SER A 37 11.74 2.59 -17.34
CA SER A 37 11.35 1.19 -17.12
C SER A 37 10.56 0.64 -18.32
N PRO A 38 10.86 -0.59 -18.76
CA PRO A 38 10.01 -1.27 -19.74
C PRO A 38 8.61 -1.60 -19.20
N PHE A 39 8.39 -1.44 -17.90
CA PHE A 39 7.13 -1.70 -17.18
C PHE A 39 6.45 -0.42 -16.70
N SER A 40 6.83 0.75 -17.18
CA SER A 40 6.29 2.06 -16.78
C SER A 40 4.76 2.18 -16.93
N SER A 41 4.14 1.31 -17.75
CA SER A 41 2.69 1.21 -17.86
C SER A 41 2.00 0.50 -16.69
N GLU A 42 2.77 -0.21 -15.87
CA GLU A 42 2.22 -1.01 -14.76
C GLU A 42 2.28 -0.20 -13.45
N PRO A 43 1.15 0.01 -12.75
CA PRO A 43 1.13 0.79 -11.52
C PRO A 43 2.13 0.33 -10.46
N VAL A 44 2.39 -0.98 -10.37
CA VAL A 44 3.30 -1.58 -9.40
C VAL A 44 4.77 -1.23 -9.64
N ASP A 45 5.11 -0.75 -10.83
CA ASP A 45 6.49 -0.36 -11.18
C ASP A 45 6.97 0.87 -10.40
N SER A 46 6.04 1.72 -9.95
CA SER A 46 6.37 2.90 -9.14
C SER A 46 5.50 2.98 -7.88
N VAL A 47 5.91 2.27 -6.83
CA VAL A 47 5.28 2.37 -5.51
C VAL A 47 5.71 3.67 -4.83
N GLN A 48 4.74 4.48 -4.41
CA GLN A 48 4.96 5.73 -3.69
C GLN A 48 4.66 5.56 -2.21
N TRP A 49 5.42 6.22 -1.33
CA TRP A 49 5.07 6.36 0.08
C TRP A 49 4.40 7.72 0.29
N VAL A 50 3.18 7.71 0.79
CA VAL A 50 2.41 8.94 1.03
C VAL A 50 1.98 9.01 2.49
N PRO A 51 1.78 10.22 3.06
CA PRO A 51 1.25 10.34 4.41
C PRO A 51 -0.07 9.56 4.53
N ALA A 52 -0.25 8.83 5.62
CA ALA A 52 -1.46 8.04 5.83
C ALA A 52 -2.74 8.91 5.81
N ASP A 53 -2.63 10.17 6.23
CA ASP A 53 -3.76 11.11 6.25
C ASP A 53 -4.22 11.53 4.85
N ASP A 54 -3.33 11.46 3.85
CA ASP A 54 -3.66 11.76 2.46
C ASP A 54 -4.37 10.59 1.74
N VAL A 55 -4.46 9.42 2.41
CA VAL A 55 -5.14 8.24 1.86
C VAL A 55 -6.55 8.13 2.46
N SER A 56 -7.57 8.26 1.64
CA SER A 56 -8.97 8.16 2.05
C SER A 56 -9.60 6.85 1.60
N ALA A 57 -10.48 6.30 2.44
CA ALA A 57 -11.33 5.19 2.05
C ALA A 57 -12.41 5.67 1.05
N ASN A 58 -12.79 4.83 0.09
CA ASN A 58 -13.97 5.11 -0.71
C ASN A 58 -15.25 4.89 0.10
N ASP A 59 -16.30 5.64 -0.23
CA ASP A 59 -17.61 5.63 0.43
C ASP A 59 -18.51 4.44 0.05
N TYR A 60 -18.10 3.62 -0.93
CA TYR A 60 -18.87 2.52 -1.50
C TYR A 60 -18.28 1.13 -1.29
N ASN A 61 -17.29 0.99 -0.41
CA ASN A 61 -16.68 -0.32 -0.16
C ASN A 61 -17.53 -1.12 0.86
N PRO A 62 -18.26 -2.16 0.44
CA PRO A 62 -19.12 -2.95 1.32
C PRO A 62 -18.34 -3.97 2.17
N ASN A 63 -17.01 -4.03 2.06
CA ASN A 63 -16.22 -5.07 2.70
C ASN A 63 -16.05 -4.78 4.20
N SER A 64 -16.88 -5.45 4.99
CA SER A 64 -16.67 -5.62 6.41
C SER A 64 -15.81 -6.87 6.64
N VAL A 65 -14.65 -6.71 7.27
CA VAL A 65 -13.78 -7.83 7.66
C VAL A 65 -14.00 -8.12 9.13
N ALA A 66 -14.10 -9.40 9.46
CA ALA A 66 -14.20 -9.83 10.84
C ALA A 66 -12.94 -9.44 11.65
N PRO A 67 -13.07 -9.09 12.94
CA PRO A 67 -11.93 -8.71 13.78
C PRO A 67 -10.74 -9.69 13.73
N PRO A 68 -10.92 -11.03 13.67
CA PRO A 68 -9.82 -11.97 13.57
C PRO A 68 -8.99 -11.82 12.28
N GLU A 69 -9.62 -11.48 11.15
CA GLU A 69 -8.94 -11.30 9.87
C GLU A 69 -8.12 -10.00 9.87
N MET A 70 -8.64 -8.95 10.50
CA MET A 70 -7.88 -7.69 10.69
C MET A 70 -6.65 -7.91 11.56
N GLU A 71 -6.78 -8.70 12.64
CA GLU A 71 -5.66 -9.03 13.51
C GLU A 71 -4.60 -9.88 12.76
N LEU A 72 -5.02 -10.85 11.96
CA LEU A 72 -4.10 -11.64 11.14
C LEU A 72 -3.35 -10.74 10.13
N LEU A 73 -4.03 -9.80 9.51
CA LEU A 73 -3.41 -8.85 8.59
C LEU A 73 -2.42 -7.93 9.33
N ARG A 74 -2.77 -7.43 10.53
CA ARG A 74 -1.85 -6.66 11.38
C ARG A 74 -0.58 -7.46 11.68
N LEU A 75 -0.73 -8.71 12.14
CA LEU A 75 0.40 -9.60 12.44
C LEU A 75 1.27 -9.85 11.18
N SER A 76 0.65 -10.08 10.02
CA SER A 76 1.38 -10.25 8.77
C SER A 76 2.17 -8.98 8.40
N VAL A 77 1.57 -7.81 8.51
CA VAL A 77 2.28 -6.54 8.23
C VAL A 77 3.40 -6.31 9.25
N MET A 78 3.20 -6.68 10.52
CA MET A 78 4.25 -6.58 11.53
C MET A 78 5.40 -7.56 11.31
N ALA A 79 5.12 -8.78 10.82
CA ALA A 79 6.16 -9.77 10.54
C ALA A 79 6.91 -9.48 9.23
N ASP A 80 6.17 -9.28 8.14
CA ASP A 80 6.70 -9.27 6.77
C ASP A 80 6.79 -7.87 6.15
N GLY A 81 6.15 -6.87 6.77
CA GLY A 81 5.95 -5.54 6.19
C GLY A 81 4.83 -5.50 5.16
N TYR A 82 4.69 -4.35 4.50
CA TYR A 82 3.77 -4.22 3.36
C TYR A 82 4.34 -4.92 2.13
N THR A 83 3.88 -6.13 1.86
CA THR A 83 4.27 -6.91 0.67
C THR A 83 3.46 -6.53 -0.57
N GLN A 84 2.33 -5.86 -0.40
CA GLN A 84 1.48 -5.38 -1.48
C GLN A 84 1.08 -3.93 -1.21
N PRO A 85 1.23 -3.02 -2.18
CA PRO A 85 0.79 -1.64 -2.03
C PRO A 85 -0.74 -1.54 -2.02
N ILE A 86 -1.24 -0.41 -1.52
CA ILE A 86 -2.64 0.00 -1.62
C ILE A 86 -2.85 0.56 -3.02
N VAL A 87 -3.88 0.09 -3.71
CA VAL A 87 -4.23 0.61 -5.03
C VAL A 87 -5.15 1.82 -4.85
N THR A 88 -4.74 2.94 -5.40
CA THR A 88 -5.46 4.21 -5.27
C THR A 88 -5.75 4.86 -6.61
N ASN A 89 -6.72 5.76 -6.60
CA ASN A 89 -6.92 6.77 -7.62
C ASN A 89 -6.72 8.15 -6.97
N GLU A 90 -6.22 9.11 -7.71
CA GLU A 90 -6.10 10.49 -7.23
C GLU A 90 -7.38 11.26 -7.52
N GLU A 91 -7.96 11.89 -6.49
CA GLU A 91 -9.13 12.76 -6.58
C GLU A 91 -8.88 14.00 -5.73
N ASP A 92 -8.87 15.17 -6.34
CA ASP A 92 -8.70 16.47 -5.65
C ASP A 92 -7.48 16.53 -4.71
N GLY A 93 -6.37 15.88 -5.11
CA GLY A 93 -5.14 15.82 -4.31
C GLY A 93 -5.15 14.78 -3.18
N GLN A 94 -6.19 13.95 -3.09
CA GLN A 94 -6.31 12.83 -2.16
C GLN A 94 -6.15 11.49 -2.88
N TYR A 95 -5.55 10.52 -2.19
CA TYR A 95 -5.42 9.14 -2.67
C TYR A 95 -6.63 8.32 -2.22
N VAL A 96 -7.61 8.14 -3.11
CA VAL A 96 -8.82 7.36 -2.81
C VAL A 96 -8.58 5.87 -3.04
N VAL A 97 -8.83 5.06 -2.03
CA VAL A 97 -8.57 3.60 -2.09
C VAL A 97 -9.50 2.91 -3.08
N VAL A 98 -8.93 2.21 -4.06
CA VAL A 98 -9.62 1.31 -5.00
C VAL A 98 -9.53 -0.14 -4.53
N ASP A 99 -8.34 -0.56 -4.07
CA ASP A 99 -8.09 -1.88 -3.48
C ASP A 99 -7.07 -1.78 -2.33
N GLY A 100 -7.14 -2.72 -1.40
CA GLY A 100 -6.30 -2.70 -0.20
C GLY A 100 -6.92 -1.95 0.98
N PHE A 101 -8.25 -1.83 1.03
CA PHE A 101 -8.98 -1.16 2.10
C PHE A 101 -8.54 -1.60 3.51
N HIS A 102 -8.38 -2.91 3.74
CA HIS A 102 -7.94 -3.42 5.05
C HIS A 102 -6.48 -3.10 5.35
N ARG A 103 -5.60 -3.11 4.34
CA ARG A 103 -4.21 -2.66 4.47
C ARG A 103 -4.13 -1.16 4.83
N ASN A 104 -4.98 -0.35 4.23
CA ASN A 104 -5.14 1.06 4.59
C ASN A 104 -5.58 1.20 6.05
N ARG A 105 -6.62 0.47 6.48
CA ARG A 105 -7.13 0.51 7.85
C ARG A 105 -6.08 0.09 8.87
N VAL A 106 -5.40 -1.04 8.66
CA VAL A 106 -4.32 -1.51 9.55
C VAL A 106 -3.23 -0.46 9.69
N GLY A 107 -2.82 0.16 8.59
CA GLY A 107 -1.80 1.21 8.62
C GLY A 107 -2.22 2.52 9.27
N LYS A 108 -3.53 2.80 9.33
CA LYS A 108 -4.09 4.02 9.96
C LYS A 108 -4.56 3.81 11.39
N GLU A 109 -5.03 2.62 11.75
CA GLU A 109 -5.71 2.36 13.00
C GLU A 109 -4.83 1.61 14.02
N CYS A 110 -3.79 0.88 13.57
CA CYS A 110 -2.92 0.11 14.46
C CYS A 110 -1.64 0.88 14.78
N ALA A 111 -1.45 1.27 16.03
CA ALA A 111 -0.35 2.14 16.47
C ALA A 111 1.04 1.55 16.18
N ASP A 112 1.21 0.24 16.37
CA ASP A 112 2.45 -0.47 16.08
C ASP A 112 2.80 -0.50 14.58
N VAL A 113 1.77 -0.63 13.73
CA VAL A 113 1.95 -0.54 12.27
C VAL A 113 2.28 0.89 11.86
N GLN A 114 1.59 1.90 12.43
CA GLN A 114 1.91 3.31 12.18
C GLN A 114 3.36 3.64 12.54
N GLU A 115 3.83 3.17 13.70
CA GLU A 115 5.22 3.35 14.12
C GLU A 115 6.19 2.69 13.14
N ARG A 116 5.92 1.44 12.73
CA ARG A 116 6.74 0.70 11.77
C ARG A 116 6.89 1.45 10.44
N VAL A 117 5.80 1.97 9.90
CA VAL A 117 5.78 2.67 8.60
C VAL A 117 5.96 4.19 8.75
N LYS A 118 6.23 4.67 9.97
CA LYS A 118 6.50 6.08 10.27
C LYS A 118 5.38 7.03 9.81
N GLY A 119 4.13 6.56 9.84
CA GLY A 119 2.95 7.32 9.41
C GLY A 119 2.74 7.42 7.90
N TYR A 120 3.48 6.63 7.08
CA TYR A 120 3.33 6.59 5.63
C TYR A 120 2.71 5.27 5.17
N LEU A 121 2.02 5.31 4.02
CA LEU A 121 1.44 4.12 3.39
C LEU A 121 2.00 3.94 1.98
N PRO A 122 2.31 2.68 1.57
CA PRO A 122 2.74 2.40 0.21
C PRO A 122 1.53 2.36 -0.72
N VAL A 123 1.51 3.21 -1.74
CA VAL A 123 0.44 3.29 -2.72
C VAL A 123 0.94 3.08 -4.14
N VAL A 124 0.07 2.60 -5.01
CA VAL A 124 0.20 2.67 -6.45
C VAL A 124 -1.04 3.35 -7.01
N GLN A 125 -0.87 4.16 -8.04
CA GLN A 125 -1.98 4.84 -8.70
C GLN A 125 -2.42 4.07 -9.94
N ILE A 126 -3.70 3.80 -10.07
CA ILE A 126 -4.26 3.33 -11.34
C ILE A 126 -4.29 4.49 -12.33
N ARG A 127 -4.16 4.17 -13.61
CA ARG A 127 -4.09 5.17 -14.70
C ARG A 127 -5.32 6.08 -14.69
N THR A 128 -5.06 7.39 -14.77
CA THR A 128 -6.07 8.46 -14.72
C THR A 128 -6.91 8.59 -16.01
N ASP A 129 -6.54 7.87 -17.08
CA ASP A 129 -7.31 7.83 -18.34
C ASP A 129 -8.66 7.10 -18.22
N ARG A 130 -8.94 6.47 -17.05
CA ARG A 130 -10.23 5.84 -16.72
C ARG A 130 -11.00 6.68 -15.70
N VAL A 131 -11.43 7.86 -16.11
CA VAL A 131 -11.90 8.94 -15.23
C VAL A 131 -13.38 8.81 -14.82
N ASP A 132 -14.16 7.85 -15.33
CA ASP A 132 -15.58 7.74 -14.98
C ASP A 132 -15.77 7.01 -13.63
N ARG A 133 -16.69 7.56 -12.77
CA ARG A 133 -17.12 6.94 -11.50
C ARG A 133 -17.60 5.49 -11.71
N GLY A 134 -18.26 5.20 -12.84
CA GLY A 134 -18.68 3.85 -13.22
C GLY A 134 -17.50 2.89 -13.44
N ASP A 135 -16.43 3.35 -14.06
CA ASP A 135 -15.21 2.55 -14.28
C ASP A 135 -14.47 2.28 -12.98
N ARG A 136 -14.49 3.20 -12.03
CA ARG A 136 -13.88 3.06 -10.68
C ARG A 136 -14.62 2.02 -9.85
N MET A 137 -15.96 2.09 -9.80
CA MET A 137 -16.79 1.07 -9.15
C MET A 137 -16.58 -0.31 -9.80
N ALA A 138 -16.52 -0.37 -11.12
CA ALA A 138 -16.25 -1.60 -11.85
C ALA A 138 -14.85 -2.15 -11.56
N SER A 139 -13.85 -1.29 -11.41
CA SER A 139 -12.49 -1.69 -11.01
C SER A 139 -12.47 -2.27 -9.60
N THR A 140 -13.07 -1.59 -8.62
CA THR A 140 -13.19 -2.09 -7.24
C THR A 140 -13.92 -3.43 -7.19
N ILE A 141 -15.02 -3.58 -7.94
CA ILE A 141 -15.77 -4.86 -8.02
C ILE A 141 -14.91 -5.97 -8.65
N ARG A 142 -14.18 -5.68 -9.73
CA ARG A 142 -13.29 -6.67 -10.36
C ARG A 142 -12.19 -7.13 -9.41
N HIS A 143 -11.52 -6.21 -8.72
CA HIS A 143 -10.48 -6.54 -7.75
C HIS A 143 -11.02 -7.36 -6.57
N ASN A 144 -12.18 -7.01 -6.04
CA ASN A 144 -12.79 -7.71 -4.92
C ASN A 144 -13.32 -9.11 -5.31
N ARG A 145 -13.95 -9.26 -6.48
CA ARG A 145 -14.48 -10.55 -6.94
C ARG A 145 -13.40 -11.54 -7.37
N ALA A 146 -12.26 -11.07 -7.87
CA ALA A 146 -11.16 -11.92 -8.28
C ALA A 146 -10.50 -12.68 -7.12
N ARG A 147 -10.69 -12.24 -5.86
CA ARG A 147 -10.06 -12.83 -4.67
C ARG A 147 -10.80 -14.01 -4.04
N GLY A 148 -12.00 -14.34 -4.51
CA GLY A 148 -12.80 -15.46 -3.96
C GLY A 148 -13.41 -15.18 -2.57
N LYS A 149 -14.25 -16.09 -2.10
CA LYS A 149 -14.80 -16.07 -0.73
C LYS A 149 -13.82 -16.79 0.21
N HIS A 150 -13.26 -16.09 1.19
CA HIS A 150 -12.50 -16.72 2.26
C HIS A 150 -13.46 -17.42 3.24
N GLN A 151 -13.11 -18.65 3.67
CA GLN A 151 -13.84 -19.33 4.74
C GLN A 151 -13.38 -18.75 6.08
N VAL A 152 -14.28 -18.03 6.75
CA VAL A 152 -14.02 -17.33 8.02
C VAL A 152 -13.53 -18.27 9.12
N ASP A 153 -14.05 -19.50 9.16
CA ASP A 153 -13.73 -20.49 10.20
C ASP A 153 -12.25 -20.94 10.15
N ALA A 154 -11.71 -21.20 8.96
CA ALA A 154 -10.32 -21.60 8.81
C ALA A 154 -9.32 -20.49 9.21
N MET A 155 -9.68 -19.23 8.98
CA MET A 155 -8.84 -18.08 9.37
C MET A 155 -8.78 -17.90 10.89
N SER A 156 -9.88 -18.15 11.60
CA SER A 156 -9.92 -18.06 13.06
C SER A 156 -9.02 -19.12 13.73
N GLU A 157 -8.95 -20.32 13.18
CA GLU A 157 -8.05 -21.37 13.67
C GLU A 157 -6.58 -21.01 13.48
N ILE A 158 -6.21 -20.41 12.34
CA ILE A 158 -4.85 -19.96 12.05
C ILE A 158 -4.42 -18.88 13.06
N VAL A 159 -5.28 -17.90 13.34
CA VAL A 159 -4.99 -16.84 14.34
C VAL A 159 -4.77 -17.43 15.73
N LEU A 160 -5.60 -18.39 16.15
CA LEU A 160 -5.44 -19.06 17.44
C LEU A 160 -4.12 -19.85 17.54
N GLU A 161 -3.73 -20.53 16.48
CA GLU A 161 -2.47 -21.28 16.43
C GLU A 161 -1.24 -20.36 16.46
N LEU A 162 -1.28 -19.24 15.76
CA LEU A 162 -0.22 -18.23 15.79
C LEU A 162 -0.06 -17.61 17.18
N LYS A 163 -1.17 -17.30 17.86
CA LYS A 163 -1.13 -16.82 19.26
C LYS A 163 -0.58 -17.86 20.23
N ARG A 164 -0.88 -19.15 20.04
CA ARG A 164 -0.32 -20.23 20.87
C ARG A 164 1.19 -20.39 20.69
N ARG A 165 1.73 -20.07 19.54
CA ARG A 165 3.17 -20.15 19.24
C ARG A 165 3.96 -18.91 19.68
N ASN A 166 3.36 -18.01 20.48
CA ASN A 166 3.98 -16.75 20.90
C ASN A 166 4.56 -15.91 19.72
N TRP A 167 3.88 -15.92 18.62
CA TRP A 167 4.14 -14.95 17.57
C TRP A 167 3.62 -13.59 18.05
N SER A 168 4.54 -12.82 18.61
CA SER A 168 4.33 -11.42 18.98
C SER A 168 4.84 -10.52 17.87
#